data_e3e04a76d104e546dd9fddfb410a11b6
#
_entry.id   e3e04a76d104e546dd9fddfb410a11b6
#
_cell.length_a   1.000
_cell.length_b   1.000
_cell.length_c   1.000
_cell.angle_alpha   90.00
_cell.angle_beta   90.00
_cell.angle_gamma   90.00
#
_symmetry.space_group_name_H-M   'P 1'
#
loop_
_entity.id
_entity.type
_entity.pdbx_description
1 polymer ?
#
loop_
_entity_poly.entity_id
_entity_poly.type
_entity_poly.pdbx_seq_one_letter_code
_entity_poly.pdbx_strand_id
1 'polypeptide(L)'
;MTIIATAATESRYQQLLDRFSPVFAKIAEGSREREQNRILPFEQVQWLKDAGFTTLRVPESHGGSPVSHEHLFRLLIELAAADSNVAHLLRSHFSFVETISLQPEDFQDRWFPKVLQGQIFGNA
;
A
#
# COMPACT_ATOMS: atom_id res chain seq x y z
N MET A 1 -7.34 -17.62 -24.11
CA MET A 1 -7.65 -17.50 -22.66
C MET A 1 -6.58 -16.70 -21.93
N THR A 2 -5.31 -17.09 -22.02
CA THR A 2 -4.19 -16.41 -21.35
C THR A 2 -4.04 -14.95 -21.78
N ILE A 3 -4.22 -14.65 -23.07
CA ILE A 3 -4.10 -13.27 -23.60
C ILE A 3 -5.17 -12.37 -23.00
N ILE A 4 -6.42 -12.84 -22.93
CA ILE A 4 -7.54 -12.06 -22.37
C ILE A 4 -7.32 -11.80 -20.87
N ALA A 5 -6.88 -12.83 -20.12
CA ALA A 5 -6.59 -12.70 -18.69
C ALA A 5 -5.44 -11.71 -18.46
N THR A 6 -4.37 -11.75 -19.27
CA THR A 6 -3.24 -10.83 -19.19
C THR A 6 -3.68 -9.40 -19.49
N ALA A 7 -4.50 -9.20 -20.54
CA ALA A 7 -5.01 -7.88 -20.90
C ALA A 7 -5.90 -7.31 -19.78
N ALA A 8 -6.77 -8.11 -19.19
CA ALA A 8 -7.62 -7.70 -18.06
C ALA A 8 -6.76 -7.33 -16.84
N THR A 9 -5.72 -8.12 -16.55
CA THR A 9 -4.78 -7.86 -15.46
C THR A 9 -4.04 -6.55 -15.66
N GLU A 10 -3.53 -6.29 -16.85
CA GLU A 10 -2.83 -5.05 -17.17
C GLU A 10 -3.77 -3.84 -17.11
N SER A 11 -5.02 -3.99 -17.58
CA SER A 11 -6.04 -2.94 -17.47
C SER A 11 -6.34 -2.62 -16.00
N ARG A 12 -6.44 -3.64 -15.15
CA ARG A 12 -6.65 -3.46 -13.71
C ARG A 12 -5.48 -2.75 -13.06
N TYR A 13 -4.25 -3.15 -13.41
CA TYR A 13 -3.05 -2.48 -12.90
C TYR A 13 -3.01 -1.02 -13.32
N GLN A 14 -3.34 -0.73 -14.59
CA GLN A 14 -3.34 0.65 -15.08
C GLN A 14 -4.34 1.52 -14.30
N GLN A 15 -5.52 0.98 -13.97
CA GLN A 15 -6.49 1.68 -13.14
C GLN A 15 -5.92 1.99 -11.76
N LEU A 16 -5.21 1.04 -11.14
CA LEU A 16 -4.55 1.24 -9.85
C LEU A 16 -3.45 2.30 -9.95
N LEU A 17 -2.64 2.22 -10.99
CA LEU A 17 -1.57 3.19 -11.22
C LEU A 17 -2.12 4.60 -11.43
N ASP A 18 -3.20 4.73 -12.21
CA ASP A 18 -3.86 6.02 -12.43
C ASP A 18 -4.40 6.60 -11.11
N ARG A 19 -4.87 5.74 -10.22
CA ARG A 19 -5.36 6.15 -8.90
C ARG A 19 -4.24 6.67 -8.00
N PHE A 20 -3.09 6.02 -7.99
CA PHE A 20 -2.01 6.31 -7.05
C PHE A 20 -0.91 7.22 -7.61
N SER A 21 -0.74 7.29 -8.93
CA SER A 21 0.30 8.12 -9.55
C SER A 21 0.30 9.57 -9.08
N PRO A 22 -0.85 10.25 -8.94
CA PRO A 22 -0.84 11.63 -8.44
C PRO A 22 -0.29 11.73 -7.02
N VAL A 23 -0.60 10.76 -6.17
CA VAL A 23 -0.08 10.71 -4.79
C VAL A 23 1.42 10.48 -4.81
N PHE A 24 1.89 9.55 -5.62
CA PHE A 24 3.32 9.25 -5.75
C PHE A 24 4.10 10.46 -6.27
N ALA A 25 3.55 11.16 -7.26
CA ALA A 25 4.17 12.37 -7.80
C ALA A 25 4.31 13.46 -6.71
N LYS A 26 3.28 13.62 -5.90
CA LYS A 26 3.29 14.56 -4.78
C LYS A 26 4.31 14.16 -3.70
N ILE A 27 4.44 12.86 -3.43
CA ILE A 27 5.45 12.34 -2.49
C ILE A 27 6.86 12.58 -3.03
N ALA A 28 7.07 12.43 -4.33
CA ALA A 28 8.37 12.65 -4.96
C ALA A 28 8.84 14.10 -4.77
N GLU A 29 7.91 15.05 -4.75
CA GLU A 29 8.24 16.42 -4.42
C GLU A 29 8.76 16.50 -2.99
N GLY A 30 9.91 17.13 -2.80
CA GLY A 30 10.51 17.28 -1.47
C GLY A 30 11.17 16.02 -0.91
N SER A 31 11.20 14.90 -1.64
CA SER A 31 11.87 13.67 -1.20
C SER A 31 13.34 13.91 -0.82
N ARG A 32 14.04 14.62 -1.68
CA ARG A 32 15.46 14.95 -1.45
C ARG A 32 15.65 15.82 -0.22
N GLU A 33 14.80 16.82 -0.03
CA GLU A 33 14.86 17.71 1.13
C GLU A 33 14.57 16.95 2.41
N ARG A 34 13.56 16.06 2.41
CA ARG A 34 13.28 15.24 3.58
C ARG A 34 14.48 14.37 3.96
N GLU A 35 15.11 13.76 2.97
CA GLU A 35 16.29 12.91 3.21
C GLU A 35 17.45 13.74 3.78
N GLN A 36 17.75 14.88 3.19
CA GLN A 36 18.86 15.72 3.62
C GLN A 36 18.65 16.32 5.00
N ASN A 37 17.43 16.67 5.35
CA ASN A 37 17.10 17.35 6.60
C ASN A 37 16.49 16.40 7.64
N ARG A 38 16.46 15.11 7.36
CA ARG A 38 15.93 14.06 8.26
C ARG A 38 14.49 14.36 8.70
N ILE A 39 13.67 14.86 7.78
CA ILE A 39 12.27 15.14 8.02
C ILE A 39 11.48 13.84 7.87
N LEU A 40 10.75 13.45 8.92
CA LEU A 40 9.94 12.24 8.90
C LEU A 40 8.69 12.44 8.01
N PRO A 41 8.33 11.42 7.21
CA PRO A 41 7.28 11.57 6.19
C PRO A 41 5.86 11.37 6.73
N PHE A 42 5.47 12.05 7.80
CA PHE A 42 4.13 11.91 8.38
C PHE A 42 3.03 12.31 7.41
N GLU A 43 3.18 13.44 6.73
CA GLU A 43 2.19 13.89 5.75
C GLU A 43 2.08 12.92 4.57
N GLN A 44 3.20 12.45 4.07
CA GLN A 44 3.26 11.55 2.92
C GLN A 44 2.57 10.23 3.23
N VAL A 45 2.77 9.70 4.43
CA VAL A 45 2.08 8.49 4.88
C VAL A 45 0.58 8.76 5.02
N GLN A 46 0.19 9.92 5.51
CA GLN A 46 -1.23 10.28 5.61
C GLN A 46 -1.89 10.36 4.23
N TRP A 47 -1.21 10.90 3.22
CA TRP A 47 -1.74 10.92 1.85
C TRP A 47 -1.98 9.51 1.31
N LEU A 48 -1.07 8.58 1.61
CA LEU A 48 -1.24 7.18 1.21
C LEU A 48 -2.42 6.52 1.91
N LYS A 49 -2.61 6.79 3.20
CA LYS A 49 -3.79 6.31 3.93
C LYS A 49 -5.07 6.85 3.32
N ASP A 50 -5.13 8.14 3.09
CA ASP A 50 -6.32 8.82 2.54
C ASP A 50 -6.68 8.29 1.14
N ALA A 51 -5.66 7.92 0.37
CA ALA A 51 -5.85 7.33 -0.96
C ALA A 51 -6.22 5.84 -0.92
N GLY A 52 -6.17 5.20 0.25
CA GLY A 52 -6.47 3.78 0.41
C GLY A 52 -5.32 2.84 0.08
N PHE A 53 -4.09 3.33 0.03
CA PHE A 53 -2.92 2.51 -0.31
C PHE A 53 -2.64 1.46 0.76
N THR A 54 -2.83 1.79 2.03
CA THR A 54 -2.46 0.92 3.15
C THR A 54 -3.47 -0.21 3.39
N THR A 55 -4.60 -0.20 2.70
CA THR A 55 -5.65 -1.23 2.82
C THR A 55 -5.72 -2.17 1.62
N LEU A 56 -4.75 -2.08 0.71
CA LEU A 56 -4.79 -2.79 -0.57
C LEU A 56 -4.79 -4.32 -0.46
N ARG A 57 -4.41 -4.86 0.70
CA ARG A 57 -4.42 -6.31 0.91
C ARG A 57 -5.44 -6.80 1.93
N VAL A 58 -6.33 -5.93 2.41
CA VAL A 58 -7.43 -6.35 3.27
C VAL A 58 -8.44 -7.13 2.42
N PRO A 59 -8.82 -8.37 2.82
CA PRO A 59 -9.72 -9.20 2.03
C PRO A 59 -11.15 -8.66 2.02
N GLU A 60 -11.92 -9.07 1.01
CA GLU A 60 -13.32 -8.70 0.87
C GLU A 60 -14.16 -9.14 2.07
N SER A 61 -13.85 -10.29 2.67
CA SER A 61 -14.53 -10.80 3.86
C SER A 61 -14.49 -9.82 5.04
N HIS A 62 -13.55 -8.89 5.04
CA HIS A 62 -13.39 -7.90 6.10
C HIS A 62 -13.51 -6.47 5.58
N GLY A 63 -14.18 -6.27 4.45
CA GLY A 63 -14.52 -4.95 3.93
C GLY A 63 -13.47 -4.34 3.01
N GLY A 64 -12.44 -5.09 2.63
CA GLY A 64 -11.41 -4.63 1.72
C GLY A 64 -11.75 -4.87 0.25
N SER A 65 -10.90 -4.36 -0.61
CA SER A 65 -10.92 -4.61 -2.06
C SER A 65 -9.49 -4.99 -2.47
N PRO A 66 -9.08 -6.25 -2.21
CA PRO A 66 -7.69 -6.62 -2.31
C PRO A 66 -7.18 -6.62 -3.75
N VAL A 67 -5.95 -6.17 -3.92
CA VAL A 67 -5.20 -6.30 -5.16
C VAL A 67 -4.32 -7.55 -5.09
N SER A 68 -3.84 -8.04 -6.24
CA SER A 68 -2.90 -9.16 -6.26
C SER A 68 -1.55 -8.75 -5.65
N HIS A 69 -0.76 -9.74 -5.21
CA HIS A 69 0.61 -9.49 -4.77
C HIS A 69 1.44 -8.85 -5.88
N GLU A 70 1.29 -9.30 -7.12
CA GLU A 70 2.00 -8.72 -8.26
C GLU A 70 1.69 -7.23 -8.39
N HIS A 71 0.42 -6.85 -8.33
CA HIS A 71 0.02 -5.45 -8.44
C HIS A 71 0.52 -4.63 -7.25
N LEU A 72 0.46 -5.18 -6.04
CA LEU A 72 1.01 -4.50 -4.87
C LEU A 72 2.50 -4.22 -5.04
N PHE A 73 3.28 -5.23 -5.44
CA PHE A 73 4.72 -5.05 -5.62
C PHE A 73 5.06 -4.08 -6.73
N ARG A 74 4.31 -4.08 -7.83
CA ARG A 74 4.50 -3.10 -8.90
C ARG A 74 4.23 -1.67 -8.41
N LEU A 75 3.17 -1.48 -7.61
CA LEU A 75 2.87 -0.18 -7.00
C LEU A 75 3.95 0.24 -5.99
N LEU A 76 4.48 -0.70 -5.22
CA LEU A 76 5.56 -0.42 -4.28
C LEU A 76 6.85 -0.01 -4.99
N ILE A 77 7.12 -0.57 -6.16
CA ILE A 77 8.26 -0.14 -7.00
C ILE A 77 8.07 1.32 -7.43
N GLU A 78 6.88 1.68 -7.87
CA GLU A 78 6.57 3.06 -8.25
C GLU A 78 6.67 4.02 -7.05
N LEU A 79 6.18 3.61 -5.89
CA LEU A 79 6.33 4.40 -4.67
C LEU A 79 7.79 4.55 -4.28
N ALA A 80 8.58 3.49 -4.38
CA ALA A 80 10.01 3.54 -4.07
C ALA A 80 10.77 4.47 -5.01
N ALA A 81 10.36 4.53 -6.28
CA ALA A 81 10.93 5.47 -7.23
C ALA A 81 10.61 6.93 -6.85
N ALA A 82 9.47 7.17 -6.22
CA ALA A 82 9.09 8.49 -5.71
C ALA A 82 9.85 8.83 -4.43
N ASP A 83 9.86 7.89 -3.46
CA ASP A 83 10.57 8.03 -2.19
C ASP A 83 10.80 6.65 -1.58
N SER A 84 12.02 6.16 -1.65
CA SER A 84 12.37 4.83 -1.18
C SER A 84 12.19 4.67 0.33
N ASN A 85 12.34 5.73 1.11
CA ASN A 85 12.16 5.69 2.55
C ASN A 85 10.70 5.44 2.92
N VAL A 86 9.77 6.07 2.20
CA VAL A 86 8.33 5.87 2.41
C VAL A 86 7.94 4.43 2.06
N ALA A 87 8.41 3.90 0.94
CA ALA A 87 8.15 2.51 0.56
C ALA A 87 8.72 1.53 1.59
N HIS A 88 9.93 1.77 2.06
CA HIS A 88 10.59 0.94 3.06
C HIS A 88 9.82 0.94 4.39
N LEU A 89 9.33 2.09 4.81
CA LEU A 89 8.56 2.25 6.03
C LEU A 89 7.31 1.36 6.04
N LEU A 90 6.66 1.18 4.89
CA LEU A 90 5.44 0.39 4.78
C LEU A 90 5.68 -1.12 4.71
N ARG A 91 6.93 -1.56 4.61
CA ARG A 91 7.26 -2.99 4.53
C ARG A 91 6.69 -3.80 5.68
N SER A 92 6.88 -3.34 6.90
CA SER A 92 6.37 -4.02 8.10
C SER A 92 4.85 -4.05 8.13
N HIS A 93 4.22 -2.97 7.71
CA HIS A 93 2.76 -2.89 7.64
C HIS A 93 2.19 -3.96 6.72
N PHE A 94 2.65 -4.04 5.48
CA PHE A 94 2.15 -5.03 4.53
C PHE A 94 2.48 -6.45 4.95
N SER A 95 3.65 -6.68 5.55
CA SER A 95 4.01 -7.99 6.10
C SER A 95 3.05 -8.41 7.21
N PHE A 96 2.69 -7.50 8.11
CA PHE A 96 1.76 -7.81 9.18
C PHE A 96 0.34 -8.05 8.65
N VAL A 97 -0.11 -7.29 7.65
CA VAL A 97 -1.41 -7.52 7.01
C VAL A 97 -1.50 -8.93 6.42
N GLU A 98 -0.44 -9.40 5.75
CA GLU A 98 -0.38 -10.78 5.25
C GLU A 98 -0.40 -11.78 6.40
N THR A 99 0.28 -11.49 7.50
CA THR A 99 0.27 -12.35 8.69
C THR A 99 -1.14 -12.47 9.26
N ILE A 100 -1.88 -11.37 9.34
CA ILE A 100 -3.28 -11.40 9.81
C ILE A 100 -4.11 -12.37 8.96
N SER A 101 -3.91 -12.35 7.65
CA SER A 101 -4.65 -13.22 6.71
C SER A 101 -4.41 -14.72 6.94
N LEU A 102 -3.32 -15.08 7.59
CA LEU A 102 -2.96 -16.46 7.90
C LEU A 102 -3.43 -16.90 9.29
N GLN A 103 -4.03 -16.00 10.05
CA GLN A 103 -4.46 -16.28 11.42
C GLN A 103 -5.94 -16.73 11.47
N PRO A 104 -6.40 -17.29 12.60
CA PRO A 104 -7.81 -17.62 12.79
C PRO A 104 -8.72 -16.41 12.66
N GLU A 105 -10.01 -16.67 12.38
CA GLU A 105 -10.99 -15.62 12.08
C GLU A 105 -11.14 -14.59 13.21
N ASP A 106 -11.08 -15.02 14.47
CA ASP A 106 -11.18 -14.11 15.62
C ASP A 106 -10.03 -13.10 15.65
N PHE A 107 -8.83 -13.53 15.27
CA PHE A 107 -7.69 -12.63 15.14
C PHE A 107 -7.89 -11.65 13.98
N GLN A 108 -8.36 -12.13 12.84
CA GLN A 108 -8.69 -11.29 11.69
C GLN A 108 -9.75 -10.25 12.02
N ASP A 109 -10.80 -10.65 12.72
CA ASP A 109 -11.89 -9.76 13.14
C ASP A 109 -11.41 -8.65 14.08
N ARG A 110 -10.36 -8.92 14.84
CA ARG A 110 -9.75 -7.92 15.72
C ARG A 110 -8.86 -6.92 14.98
N TRP A 111 -8.08 -7.39 14.01
CA TRP A 111 -7.00 -6.59 13.43
C TRP A 111 -7.34 -5.94 12.09
N PHE A 112 -8.10 -6.58 11.21
CA PHE A 112 -8.46 -5.94 9.94
C PHE A 112 -9.24 -4.63 10.11
N PRO A 113 -10.18 -4.50 11.05
CA PRO A 113 -10.83 -3.20 11.26
C PRO A 113 -9.86 -2.07 11.60
N LYS A 114 -8.79 -2.38 12.31
CA LYS A 114 -7.74 -1.38 12.64
C LYS A 114 -6.99 -0.92 11.39
N VAL A 115 -6.71 -1.84 10.48
CA VAL A 115 -6.09 -1.50 9.18
C VAL A 115 -7.01 -0.58 8.40
N LEU A 116 -8.30 -0.90 8.31
CA LEU A 116 -9.28 -0.09 7.60
C LEU A 116 -9.47 1.29 8.22
N GLN A 117 -9.25 1.43 9.52
CA GLN A 117 -9.29 2.70 10.22
C GLN A 117 -8.03 3.56 10.00
N GLY A 118 -7.06 3.05 9.28
CA GLY A 118 -5.85 3.78 8.94
C GLY A 118 -4.67 3.55 9.88
N GLN A 119 -4.72 2.55 10.75
CA GLN A 119 -3.56 2.20 11.56
C GLN A 119 -2.47 1.56 10.70
N ILE A 120 -1.23 1.91 10.97
CA ILE A 120 -0.05 1.35 10.31
C ILE A 120 0.81 0.66 11.36
N PHE A 121 1.32 -0.51 10.99
CA PHE A 121 2.13 -1.34 11.87
C PHE A 121 3.61 -1.20 11.51
N GLY A 122 4.43 -0.95 12.51
CA GLY A 122 5.88 -0.89 12.36
C GLY A 122 6.56 -1.98 13.19
N ASN A 123 7.86 -2.16 12.95
CA ASN A 123 8.71 -3.00 13.79
C ASN A 123 9.34 -2.16 14.89
N ALA A 124 9.42 -2.75 16.08
CA ALA A 124 10.18 -2.17 17.17
C ALA A 124 11.61 -2.69 17.16
#